data_712c8b53ffe7715a7e74725ee13b39b5
#
_entry.id   712c8b53ffe7715a7e74725ee13b39b5
#
_cell.length_a   1.000
_cell.length_b   1.000
_cell.length_c   1.000
_cell.angle_alpha   90.00
_cell.angle_beta   90.00
_cell.angle_gamma   90.00
#
_symmetry.space_group_name_H-M   'P 1'
#
loop_
_entity.id
_entity.type
_entity.pdbx_description
1 polymer ?
#
loop_
_entity_poly.entity_id
_entity_poly.type
_entity_poly.pdbx_seq_one_letter_code
_entity_poly.pdbx_strand_id
1 'polypeptide(L)'
;MPKAQEVFGPFLSFIFNLHTSFVTRKFKRVGKDCSIRPVLNTTNPQFISLGNDVSIGILCWIATNTTLHKEPKLIIGNRVHIGAYAMIIAADEIEIGNNVLMSERVIILDHMHDYKNVKKSVIDQPIIGKGKIVIEDDCFIGANAVIMGGVHVGRHAVVGANSVVTRNVAPYSVVVGSPAKVIKQYDFKKREWINI
;
A
#
# COMPACT_ATOMS: atom_id res chain seq x y z
N MET A 1 -10.25 0.04 39.41
CA MET A 1 -11.15 0.08 38.22
C MET A 1 -10.35 -0.51 37.05
N PRO A 2 -10.82 -1.55 36.37
CA PRO A 2 -10.14 -2.06 35.17
C PRO A 2 -10.05 -0.94 34.14
N LYS A 3 -8.91 -0.84 33.45
CA LYS A 3 -8.73 0.16 32.39
C LYS A 3 -9.75 -0.10 31.29
N ALA A 4 -10.35 0.95 30.72
CA ALA A 4 -11.39 0.83 29.66
C ALA A 4 -10.96 -0.10 28.50
N GLN A 5 -9.66 -0.21 28.20
CA GLN A 5 -9.09 -1.15 27.21
C GLN A 5 -9.28 -2.63 27.58
N GLU A 6 -9.32 -2.99 28.88
CA GLU A 6 -9.49 -4.38 29.33
C GLU A 6 -10.94 -4.83 29.20
N VAL A 7 -11.89 -3.90 29.35
CA VAL A 7 -13.34 -4.22 29.31
C VAL A 7 -13.88 -4.22 27.88
N PHE A 8 -13.45 -3.27 27.03
CA PHE A 8 -13.94 -3.11 25.66
C PHE A 8 -13.12 -3.83 24.60
N GLY A 9 -11.90 -4.28 24.95
CA GLY A 9 -11.00 -4.95 24.01
C GLY A 9 -11.61 -6.17 23.32
N PRO A 10 -12.17 -7.15 24.06
CA PRO A 10 -12.80 -8.33 23.44
C PRO A 10 -14.03 -7.99 22.58
N PHE A 11 -14.85 -7.03 23.02
CA PHE A 11 -16.03 -6.60 22.28
C PHE A 11 -15.66 -5.88 20.96
N LEU A 12 -14.70 -4.98 21.01
CA LEU A 12 -14.18 -4.32 19.82
C LEU A 12 -13.53 -5.31 18.85
N SER A 13 -12.78 -6.29 19.38
CA SER A 13 -12.19 -7.36 18.56
C SER A 13 -13.26 -8.20 17.86
N PHE A 14 -14.33 -8.53 18.55
CA PHE A 14 -15.48 -9.25 17.95
C PHE A 14 -16.10 -8.44 16.81
N ILE A 15 -16.36 -7.14 17.02
CA ILE A 15 -16.93 -6.26 15.98
C ILE A 15 -15.98 -6.17 14.77
N PHE A 16 -14.66 -6.03 15.00
CA PHE A 16 -13.69 -5.96 13.91
C PHE A 16 -13.59 -7.27 13.13
N ASN A 17 -13.67 -8.42 13.81
CA ASN A 17 -13.69 -9.73 13.14
C ASN A 17 -14.95 -9.90 12.28
N LEU A 18 -16.11 -9.47 12.78
CA LEU A 18 -17.36 -9.48 12.03
C LEU A 18 -17.28 -8.55 10.81
N HIS A 19 -16.72 -7.34 10.98
CA HIS A 19 -16.48 -6.40 9.90
C HIS A 19 -15.53 -6.99 8.85
N THR A 20 -14.39 -7.56 9.27
CA THR A 20 -13.45 -8.24 8.38
C THR A 20 -14.16 -9.30 7.56
N SER A 21 -14.90 -10.19 8.19
CA SER A 21 -15.64 -11.26 7.50
C SER A 21 -16.65 -10.72 6.51
N PHE A 22 -17.30 -9.60 6.80
CA PHE A 22 -18.27 -8.99 5.89
C PHE A 22 -17.60 -8.34 4.67
N VAL A 23 -16.55 -7.56 4.87
CA VAL A 23 -15.84 -6.83 3.80
C VAL A 23 -15.14 -7.81 2.86
N THR A 24 -14.51 -8.85 3.41
CA THR A 24 -13.67 -9.78 2.64
C THR A 24 -14.45 -10.76 1.79
N ARG A 25 -15.75 -10.94 2.02
CA ARG A 25 -16.62 -11.86 1.21
C ARG A 25 -16.59 -11.56 -0.29
N LYS A 26 -16.33 -10.33 -0.67
CA LYS A 26 -16.31 -9.88 -2.06
C LYS A 26 -14.92 -9.84 -2.67
N PHE A 27 -13.87 -10.11 -1.89
CA PHE A 27 -12.49 -10.13 -2.38
C PHE A 27 -12.25 -11.38 -3.23
N LYS A 28 -11.37 -11.27 -4.21
CA LYS A 28 -10.95 -12.39 -5.07
C LYS A 28 -10.39 -13.56 -4.25
N ARG A 29 -9.57 -13.24 -3.26
CA ARG A 29 -8.95 -14.19 -2.34
C ARG A 29 -8.62 -13.50 -1.02
N VAL A 30 -8.80 -14.22 0.08
CA VAL A 30 -8.35 -13.78 1.41
C VAL A 30 -7.72 -14.98 2.11
N GLY A 31 -6.51 -14.81 2.59
CA GLY A 31 -5.80 -15.81 3.39
C GLY A 31 -6.33 -15.90 4.82
N LYS A 32 -5.65 -16.69 5.63
CA LYS A 32 -5.98 -16.88 7.04
C LYS A 32 -5.49 -15.68 7.87
N ASP A 33 -6.07 -15.48 9.05
CA ASP A 33 -5.63 -14.55 10.10
C ASP A 33 -5.55 -13.08 9.64
N CYS A 34 -6.39 -12.71 8.66
CA CYS A 34 -6.49 -11.33 8.21
C CYS A 34 -7.37 -10.50 9.15
N SER A 35 -6.97 -9.25 9.38
CA SER A 35 -7.71 -8.26 10.18
C SER A 35 -7.89 -6.97 9.40
N ILE A 36 -9.13 -6.63 9.04
CA ILE A 36 -9.46 -5.40 8.32
C ILE A 36 -10.33 -4.54 9.22
N ARG A 37 -9.79 -3.42 9.67
CA ARG A 37 -10.54 -2.44 10.45
C ARG A 37 -11.53 -1.69 9.54
N PRO A 38 -12.51 -0.95 10.08
CA PRO A 38 -13.44 -0.19 9.25
C PRO A 38 -12.71 0.65 8.21
N VAL A 39 -12.95 0.33 6.94
CA VAL A 39 -12.32 0.99 5.78
C VAL A 39 -13.21 2.10 5.24
N LEU A 40 -12.59 3.10 4.61
CA LEU A 40 -13.31 4.20 3.97
C LEU A 40 -14.01 3.72 2.70
N ASN A 41 -13.30 2.95 1.87
CA ASN A 41 -13.83 2.45 0.60
C ASN A 41 -13.11 1.17 0.14
N THR A 42 -13.86 0.26 -0.51
CA THR A 42 -13.36 -0.94 -1.18
C THR A 42 -14.07 -1.11 -2.53
N THR A 43 -13.80 -0.22 -3.48
CA THR A 43 -14.40 -0.31 -4.83
C THR A 43 -13.79 -1.48 -5.60
N ASN A 44 -14.63 -2.23 -6.33
CA ASN A 44 -14.27 -3.42 -7.12
C ASN A 44 -13.43 -4.46 -6.36
N PRO A 45 -13.85 -4.89 -5.18
CA PRO A 45 -13.08 -5.80 -4.32
C PRO A 45 -12.81 -7.17 -4.93
N GLN A 46 -13.57 -7.59 -5.95
CA GLN A 46 -13.35 -8.85 -6.68
C GLN A 46 -12.00 -8.94 -7.40
N PHE A 47 -11.25 -7.86 -7.48
CA PHE A 47 -9.89 -7.83 -8.06
C PHE A 47 -8.80 -7.68 -6.99
N ILE A 48 -9.15 -7.76 -5.70
CA ILE A 48 -8.23 -7.65 -4.57
C ILE A 48 -7.94 -9.05 -4.02
N SER A 49 -6.66 -9.37 -3.85
CA SER A 49 -6.19 -10.61 -3.24
C SER A 49 -5.31 -10.32 -2.04
N LEU A 50 -5.58 -10.97 -0.91
CA LEU A 50 -4.79 -10.91 0.31
C LEU A 50 -4.18 -12.28 0.62
N GLY A 51 -2.91 -12.29 1.02
CA GLY A 51 -2.26 -13.44 1.62
C GLY A 51 -2.72 -13.70 3.05
N ASN A 52 -1.93 -14.46 3.80
CA ASN A 52 -2.17 -14.74 5.21
C ASN A 52 -1.62 -13.62 6.11
N ASP A 53 -2.21 -13.43 7.29
CA ASP A 53 -1.72 -12.51 8.32
C ASP A 53 -1.59 -11.07 7.80
N VAL A 54 -2.61 -10.60 7.07
CA VAL A 54 -2.69 -9.23 6.56
C VAL A 54 -3.51 -8.37 7.51
N SER A 55 -2.92 -7.26 7.94
CA SER A 55 -3.57 -6.28 8.82
C SER A 55 -3.76 -4.95 8.11
N ILE A 56 -5.00 -4.47 8.01
CA ILE A 56 -5.35 -3.19 7.39
C ILE A 56 -5.96 -2.28 8.44
N GLY A 57 -5.35 -1.11 8.62
CA GLY A 57 -5.75 -0.08 9.57
C GLY A 57 -7.10 0.56 9.29
N ILE A 58 -7.54 1.41 10.22
CA ILE A 58 -8.81 2.12 10.13
C ILE A 58 -8.80 3.17 9.01
N LEU A 59 -9.96 3.36 8.37
CA LEU A 59 -10.22 4.40 7.36
C LEU A 59 -9.25 4.37 6.16
N CYS A 60 -8.77 3.19 5.81
CA CYS A 60 -8.02 2.99 4.57
C CYS A 60 -8.96 3.00 3.35
N TRP A 61 -8.44 3.43 2.21
CA TRP A 61 -9.07 3.26 0.91
C TRP A 61 -8.29 2.21 0.11
N ILE A 62 -8.79 0.98 0.09
CA ILE A 62 -8.18 -0.17 -0.58
C ILE A 62 -9.11 -0.59 -1.71
N ALA A 63 -8.75 -0.27 -2.94
CA ALA A 63 -9.66 -0.38 -4.07
C ALA A 63 -8.96 -0.72 -5.38
N THR A 64 -9.76 -1.11 -6.38
CA THR A 64 -9.34 -1.16 -7.76
C THR A 64 -10.24 -0.30 -8.63
N ASN A 65 -9.70 0.21 -9.74
CA ASN A 65 -10.39 1.08 -10.68
C ASN A 65 -10.39 0.45 -12.08
N THR A 66 -11.56 0.17 -12.62
CA THR A 66 -11.73 -0.52 -13.92
C THR A 66 -11.70 0.42 -15.13
N THR A 67 -11.33 1.69 -14.95
CA THR A 67 -11.32 2.69 -16.02
C THR A 67 -10.25 2.41 -17.09
N LEU A 68 -9.08 1.91 -16.69
CA LEU A 68 -7.97 1.59 -17.60
C LEU A 68 -8.03 0.14 -18.10
N HIS A 69 -8.25 -0.79 -17.18
CA HIS A 69 -8.32 -2.22 -17.45
C HIS A 69 -9.60 -2.81 -16.89
N LYS A 70 -10.18 -3.79 -17.59
CA LYS A 70 -11.39 -4.50 -17.11
C LYS A 70 -11.12 -5.31 -15.85
N GLU A 71 -9.91 -5.79 -15.68
CA GLU A 71 -9.47 -6.65 -14.58
C GLU A 71 -8.17 -6.12 -13.95
N PRO A 72 -8.22 -4.96 -13.28
CA PRO A 72 -7.08 -4.46 -12.53
C PRO A 72 -6.73 -5.42 -11.40
N LYS A 73 -5.49 -5.39 -10.90
CA LYS A 73 -5.05 -6.30 -9.85
C LYS A 73 -4.44 -5.55 -8.68
N LEU A 74 -4.94 -5.84 -7.49
CA LEU A 74 -4.29 -5.48 -6.24
C LEU A 74 -3.96 -6.77 -5.47
N ILE A 75 -2.67 -7.09 -5.39
CA ILE A 75 -2.17 -8.31 -4.77
C ILE A 75 -1.34 -7.92 -3.55
N ILE A 76 -1.72 -8.41 -2.39
CA ILE A 76 -1.04 -8.19 -1.11
C ILE A 76 -0.58 -9.55 -0.59
N GLY A 77 0.71 -9.69 -0.33
CA GLY A 77 1.35 -10.92 0.15
C GLY A 77 1.01 -11.27 1.59
N ASN A 78 1.85 -12.09 2.20
CA ASN A 78 1.65 -12.57 3.57
C ASN A 78 2.34 -11.64 4.58
N ARG A 79 1.82 -11.57 5.82
CA ARG A 79 2.39 -10.79 6.93
C ARG A 79 2.62 -9.32 6.55
N VAL A 80 1.60 -8.72 5.94
CA VAL A 80 1.63 -7.31 5.53
C VAL A 80 0.83 -6.48 6.51
N HIS A 81 1.43 -5.41 7.02
CA HIS A 81 0.74 -4.43 7.85
C HIS A 81 0.58 -3.12 7.08
N ILE A 82 -0.65 -2.63 6.98
CA ILE A 82 -1.01 -1.35 6.36
C ILE A 82 -1.58 -0.45 7.44
N GLY A 83 -0.88 0.64 7.75
CA GLY A 83 -1.27 1.63 8.74
C GLY A 83 -2.59 2.34 8.40
N ALA A 84 -3.14 3.04 9.37
CA ALA A 84 -4.40 3.78 9.21
C ALA A 84 -4.34 4.85 8.11
N TYR A 85 -5.49 5.15 7.50
CA TYR A 85 -5.66 6.18 6.47
C TYR A 85 -4.83 5.97 5.20
N ALA A 86 -4.33 4.77 4.94
CA ALA A 86 -3.61 4.48 3.70
C ALA A 86 -4.57 4.50 2.51
N MET A 87 -4.06 4.91 1.34
CA MET A 87 -4.77 4.89 0.07
C MET A 87 -4.00 4.04 -0.93
N ILE A 88 -4.55 2.89 -1.31
CA ILE A 88 -3.95 1.97 -2.29
C ILE A 88 -5.00 1.67 -3.36
N ILE A 89 -4.83 2.22 -4.55
CA ILE A 89 -5.81 2.08 -5.62
C ILE A 89 -5.09 1.64 -6.92
N ALA A 90 -5.40 0.43 -7.37
CA ALA A 90 -4.87 -0.12 -8.61
C ALA A 90 -5.85 0.09 -9.76
N ALA A 91 -5.41 0.72 -10.84
CA ALA A 91 -6.14 0.78 -12.11
C ALA A 91 -5.53 -0.15 -13.16
N ASP A 92 -4.32 -0.60 -12.97
CA ASP A 92 -3.60 -1.61 -13.73
C ASP A 92 -3.17 -2.75 -12.78
N GLU A 93 -2.01 -2.64 -12.16
CA GLU A 93 -1.52 -3.67 -11.26
C GLU A 93 -0.64 -3.09 -10.14
N ILE A 94 -0.97 -3.45 -8.89
CA ILE A 94 -0.14 -3.18 -7.72
C ILE A 94 0.14 -4.51 -7.02
N GLU A 95 1.42 -4.84 -6.86
CA GLU A 95 1.88 -5.99 -6.09
C GLU A 95 2.65 -5.55 -4.86
N ILE A 96 2.26 -6.06 -3.71
CA ILE A 96 2.92 -5.89 -2.42
C ILE A 96 3.35 -7.27 -1.94
N GLY A 97 4.64 -7.46 -1.76
CA GLY A 97 5.27 -8.72 -1.35
C GLY A 97 4.95 -9.12 0.08
N ASN A 98 5.77 -9.99 0.64
CA ASN A 98 5.60 -10.51 1.99
C ASN A 98 6.37 -9.68 3.02
N ASN A 99 5.95 -9.73 4.29
CA ASN A 99 6.61 -9.06 5.43
C ASN A 99 6.75 -7.53 5.23
N VAL A 100 5.84 -6.90 4.51
CA VAL A 100 5.89 -5.46 4.25
C VAL A 100 5.20 -4.70 5.38
N LEU A 101 5.90 -3.73 5.94
CA LEU A 101 5.37 -2.82 6.94
C LEU A 101 5.14 -1.43 6.35
N MET A 102 3.90 -0.98 6.36
CA MET A 102 3.51 0.37 5.96
C MET A 102 2.96 1.13 7.16
N SER A 103 3.51 2.30 7.39
CA SER A 103 2.99 3.24 8.39
C SER A 103 1.69 3.90 7.92
N GLU A 104 1.20 4.88 8.68
CA GLU A 104 -0.05 5.55 8.40
C GLU A 104 0.05 6.47 7.17
N ARG A 105 -1.10 6.69 6.51
CA ARG A 105 -1.28 7.63 5.38
C ARG A 105 -0.34 7.40 4.20
N VAL A 106 0.08 6.16 3.99
CA VAL A 106 0.82 5.78 2.77
C VAL A 106 -0.12 5.85 1.57
N ILE A 107 0.36 6.40 0.45
CA ILE A 107 -0.38 6.52 -0.81
C ILE A 107 0.33 5.73 -1.90
N ILE A 108 -0.40 4.83 -2.57
CA ILE A 108 0.12 4.02 -3.67
C ILE A 108 -0.90 4.06 -4.81
N LEU A 109 -0.54 4.69 -5.93
CA LEU A 109 -1.41 4.88 -7.10
C LEU A 109 -0.64 4.60 -8.39
N ASP A 110 -1.10 3.67 -9.21
CA ASP A 110 -0.52 3.32 -10.51
C ASP A 110 -1.05 4.15 -11.68
N HIS A 111 -1.90 5.14 -11.40
CA HIS A 111 -2.60 5.95 -12.37
C HIS A 111 -2.70 7.41 -11.95
N MET A 112 -3.04 8.28 -12.90
CA MET A 112 -3.34 9.69 -12.66
C MET A 112 -4.27 10.24 -13.75
N HIS A 113 -4.82 11.43 -13.55
CA HIS A 113 -5.48 12.15 -14.63
C HIS A 113 -4.47 12.65 -15.66
N ASP A 114 -4.82 12.57 -16.95
CA ASP A 114 -4.04 13.22 -18.02
C ASP A 114 -4.18 14.74 -17.91
N TYR A 115 -3.13 15.46 -18.24
CA TYR A 115 -3.06 16.93 -18.21
C TYR A 115 -2.38 17.50 -19.46
N LYS A 116 -2.01 16.65 -20.40
CA LYS A 116 -1.18 17.05 -21.57
C LYS A 116 -1.90 17.98 -22.53
N ASN A 117 -3.21 17.84 -22.65
CA ASN A 117 -3.97 18.72 -23.53
C ASN A 117 -4.33 20.02 -22.82
N VAL A 118 -3.52 21.05 -23.03
CA VAL A 118 -3.70 22.38 -22.41
C VAL A 118 -4.96 23.13 -22.86
N LYS A 119 -5.66 22.64 -23.89
CA LYS A 119 -6.92 23.21 -24.37
C LYS A 119 -8.15 22.61 -23.68
N LYS A 120 -7.97 21.60 -22.86
CA LYS A 120 -9.03 20.94 -22.10
C LYS A 120 -8.78 21.08 -20.60
N SER A 121 -9.85 21.21 -19.83
CA SER A 121 -9.77 21.06 -18.38
C SER A 121 -9.22 19.69 -18.00
N VAL A 122 -8.47 19.58 -16.92
CA VAL A 122 -7.93 18.30 -16.46
C VAL A 122 -9.05 17.29 -16.13
N ILE A 123 -10.18 17.77 -15.61
CA ILE A 123 -11.34 16.93 -15.28
C ILE A 123 -11.98 16.29 -16.53
N ASP A 124 -11.81 16.91 -17.70
CA ASP A 124 -12.33 16.41 -18.99
C ASP A 124 -11.32 15.51 -19.72
N GLN A 125 -10.16 15.27 -19.12
CA GLN A 125 -9.13 14.39 -19.67
C GLN A 125 -9.20 13.01 -19.01
N PRO A 126 -8.80 11.95 -19.74
CA PRO A 126 -8.92 10.58 -19.24
C PRO A 126 -7.96 10.32 -18.06
N ILE A 127 -8.26 9.28 -17.32
CA ILE A 127 -7.28 8.64 -16.42
C ILE A 127 -6.28 7.88 -17.30
N ILE A 128 -5.00 8.00 -16.97
CA ILE A 128 -3.89 7.31 -17.65
C ILE A 128 -3.11 6.46 -16.67
N GLY A 129 -2.71 5.27 -17.12
CA GLY A 129 -1.82 4.38 -16.39
C GLY A 129 -0.40 4.93 -16.35
N LYS A 130 0.29 4.66 -15.27
CA LYS A 130 1.71 4.99 -15.07
C LYS A 130 2.58 3.75 -14.98
N GLY A 131 1.99 2.58 -15.15
CA GLY A 131 2.62 1.28 -15.08
C GLY A 131 2.52 0.62 -13.72
N LYS A 132 2.74 -0.68 -13.72
CA LYS A 132 2.69 -1.55 -12.54
C LYS A 132 3.57 -1.01 -11.41
N ILE A 133 3.08 -1.11 -10.18
CA ILE A 133 3.87 -0.89 -8.97
C ILE A 133 4.20 -2.24 -8.35
N VAL A 134 5.46 -2.42 -7.97
CA VAL A 134 5.93 -3.59 -7.22
C VAL A 134 6.62 -3.11 -5.96
N ILE A 135 6.20 -3.65 -4.81
CA ILE A 135 6.92 -3.52 -3.54
C ILE A 135 7.34 -4.94 -3.15
N GLU A 136 8.63 -5.22 -3.19
CA GLU A 136 9.14 -6.54 -2.86
C GLU A 136 9.07 -6.84 -1.36
N ASP A 137 9.48 -8.06 -0.99
CA ASP A 137 9.44 -8.55 0.39
C ASP A 137 10.31 -7.70 1.34
N ASP A 138 9.96 -7.73 2.61
CA ASP A 138 10.73 -7.16 3.73
C ASP A 138 10.89 -5.63 3.68
N CYS A 139 10.07 -4.91 2.91
CA CYS A 139 10.14 -3.45 2.78
C CYS A 139 9.48 -2.73 3.97
N PHE A 140 10.01 -1.55 4.29
CA PHE A 140 9.37 -0.60 5.19
C PHE A 140 9.00 0.70 4.45
N ILE A 141 7.73 1.10 4.54
CA ILE A 141 7.22 2.34 3.94
C ILE A 141 6.76 3.27 5.06
N GLY A 142 7.49 4.36 5.23
CA GLY A 142 7.26 5.35 6.28
C GLY A 142 5.96 6.16 6.09
N ALA A 143 5.51 6.77 7.16
CA ALA A 143 4.25 7.54 7.19
C ALA A 143 4.22 8.66 6.14
N ASN A 144 3.05 8.87 5.52
CA ASN A 144 2.82 9.84 4.45
C ASN A 144 3.70 9.64 3.20
N ALA A 145 4.36 8.49 3.03
CA ALA A 145 5.09 8.24 1.80
C ALA A 145 4.13 8.03 0.62
N VAL A 146 4.55 8.52 -0.56
CA VAL A 146 3.81 8.37 -1.82
C VAL A 146 4.63 7.55 -2.79
N ILE A 147 4.07 6.43 -3.27
CA ILE A 147 4.68 5.58 -4.30
C ILE A 147 3.94 5.83 -5.61
N MET A 148 4.66 6.35 -6.61
CA MET A 148 4.11 6.69 -7.91
C MET A 148 4.04 5.48 -8.84
N GLY A 149 3.14 5.52 -9.82
CA GLY A 149 3.00 4.45 -10.82
C GLY A 149 4.28 4.16 -11.59
N GLY A 150 4.50 2.89 -11.90
CA GLY A 150 5.68 2.38 -12.57
C GLY A 150 6.89 2.16 -11.67
N VAL A 151 6.78 2.40 -10.37
CA VAL A 151 7.89 2.24 -9.42
C VAL A 151 8.02 0.80 -8.95
N HIS A 152 9.25 0.32 -8.91
CA HIS A 152 9.66 -0.92 -8.27
C HIS A 152 10.49 -0.60 -7.03
N VAL A 153 10.00 -0.99 -5.86
CA VAL A 153 10.71 -0.90 -4.57
C VAL A 153 11.31 -2.27 -4.28
N GLY A 154 12.64 -2.36 -4.36
CA GLY A 154 13.37 -3.61 -4.20
C GLY A 154 13.36 -4.13 -2.76
N ARG A 155 13.63 -5.42 -2.61
CA ARG A 155 13.62 -6.15 -1.34
C ARG A 155 14.38 -5.41 -0.24
N HIS A 156 13.80 -5.43 0.96
CA HIS A 156 14.41 -4.86 2.18
C HIS A 156 14.75 -3.36 2.04
N ALA A 157 14.09 -2.67 1.12
CA ALA A 157 14.23 -1.23 1.00
C ALA A 157 13.41 -0.49 2.07
N VAL A 158 13.90 0.67 2.46
CA VAL A 158 13.25 1.56 3.41
C VAL A 158 12.92 2.88 2.72
N VAL A 159 11.65 3.23 2.68
CA VAL A 159 11.17 4.53 2.24
C VAL A 159 10.88 5.38 3.47
N GLY A 160 11.60 6.48 3.65
CA GLY A 160 11.40 7.37 4.80
C GLY A 160 10.06 8.08 4.77
N ALA A 161 9.63 8.56 5.93
CA ALA A 161 8.37 9.30 6.05
C ALA A 161 8.38 10.57 5.16
N ASN A 162 7.18 10.97 4.67
CA ASN A 162 6.97 12.12 3.78
C ASN A 162 7.76 12.07 2.45
N SER A 163 8.19 10.89 2.02
CA SER A 163 8.93 10.73 0.76
C SER A 163 8.00 10.54 -0.43
N VAL A 164 8.38 11.09 -1.59
CA VAL A 164 7.69 10.85 -2.87
C VAL A 164 8.59 10.05 -3.78
N VAL A 165 8.29 8.78 -3.94
CA VAL A 165 9.09 7.84 -4.75
C VAL A 165 8.60 7.89 -6.19
N THR A 166 9.44 8.43 -7.06
CA THR A 166 9.17 8.64 -8.50
C THR A 166 10.02 7.78 -9.42
N ARG A 167 10.95 6.99 -8.85
CA ARG A 167 11.88 6.10 -9.56
C ARG A 167 12.07 4.82 -8.77
N ASN A 168 12.54 3.78 -9.44
CA ASN A 168 12.85 2.51 -8.79
C ASN A 168 13.85 2.68 -7.64
N VAL A 169 13.61 1.93 -6.57
CA VAL A 169 14.46 1.87 -5.38
C VAL A 169 15.20 0.55 -5.40
N ALA A 170 16.53 0.60 -5.35
CA ALA A 170 17.35 -0.61 -5.32
C ALA A 170 17.10 -1.41 -4.03
N PRO A 171 17.22 -2.74 -4.05
CA PRO A 171 17.15 -3.55 -2.84
C PRO A 171 18.16 -3.06 -1.79
N TYR A 172 17.81 -3.23 -0.51
CA TYR A 172 18.68 -2.88 0.62
C TYR A 172 19.13 -1.41 0.60
N SER A 173 18.26 -0.49 0.21
CA SER A 173 18.50 0.96 0.18
C SER A 173 17.57 1.69 1.14
N VAL A 174 18.02 2.83 1.63
CA VAL A 174 17.15 3.81 2.32
C VAL A 174 17.00 5.03 1.43
N VAL A 175 15.74 5.39 1.12
CA VAL A 175 15.41 6.57 0.32
C VAL A 175 14.57 7.55 1.12
N VAL A 176 14.82 8.85 0.95
CA VAL A 176 14.08 9.93 1.61
C VAL A 176 13.92 11.13 0.69
N GLY A 177 12.91 11.95 0.94
CA GLY A 177 12.70 13.25 0.30
C GLY A 177 11.65 13.23 -0.81
N SER A 178 11.43 14.39 -1.42
CA SER A 178 10.50 14.61 -2.53
C SER A 178 11.17 15.43 -3.64
N PRO A 179 11.60 14.83 -4.76
CA PRO A 179 11.58 13.38 -5.03
C PRO A 179 12.57 12.60 -4.14
N ALA A 180 12.23 11.35 -3.83
CA ALA A 180 13.05 10.49 -2.98
C ALA A 180 14.42 10.18 -3.61
N LYS A 181 15.47 10.28 -2.80
CA LYS A 181 16.86 9.97 -3.17
C LYS A 181 17.43 8.95 -2.19
N VAL A 182 18.35 8.11 -2.67
CA VAL A 182 19.09 7.17 -1.83
C VAL A 182 19.99 7.97 -0.88
N ILE A 183 19.91 7.63 0.40
CA ILE A 183 20.79 8.20 1.44
C ILE A 183 21.64 7.13 2.12
N LYS A 184 21.23 5.84 2.03
CA LYS A 184 21.99 4.71 2.56
C LYS A 184 21.84 3.50 1.66
N GLN A 185 22.88 2.68 1.66
CA GLN A 185 22.91 1.35 1.03
C GLN A 185 23.54 0.36 2.00
N TYR A 186 23.01 -0.88 2.04
CA TYR A 186 23.63 -1.93 2.86
C TYR A 186 24.86 -2.52 2.16
N ASP A 187 25.99 -2.50 2.85
CA ASP A 187 27.23 -3.14 2.40
C ASP A 187 27.31 -4.56 2.98
N PHE A 188 27.14 -5.57 2.14
CA PHE A 188 27.18 -6.99 2.54
C PHE A 188 28.56 -7.46 2.98
N LYS A 189 29.65 -6.81 2.53
CA LYS A 189 31.01 -7.15 2.95
C LYS A 189 31.30 -6.64 4.34
N LYS A 190 30.90 -5.40 4.61
CA LYS A 190 31.05 -4.77 5.93
C LYS A 190 29.94 -5.13 6.91
N ARG A 191 28.81 -5.67 6.41
CA ARG A 191 27.58 -5.98 7.17
C ARG A 191 27.00 -4.77 7.90
N GLU A 192 27.03 -3.62 7.24
CA GLU A 192 26.52 -2.35 7.79
C GLU A 192 25.84 -1.47 6.75
N TRP A 193 25.02 -0.53 7.21
CA TRP A 193 24.42 0.50 6.38
C TRP A 193 25.40 1.66 6.20
N ILE A 194 25.82 1.92 4.97
CA ILE A 194 26.70 3.04 4.62
C ILE A 194 25.90 4.21 4.05
N ASN A 195 26.31 5.44 4.37
CA ASN A 195 25.77 6.66 3.78
C ASN A 195 26.26 6.80 2.34
N ILE A 196 25.39 7.33 1.46
CA ILE A 196 25.66 7.60 0.04
C ILE A 196 25.75 9.12 -0.17
#